data_959491c9eb5d0a186b1cf2dd9dd45cce
#
_entry.id   959491c9eb5d0a186b1cf2dd9dd45cce
#
_cell.length_a   1.000
_cell.length_b   1.000
_cell.length_c   1.000
_cell.angle_alpha   90.00
_cell.angle_beta   90.00
_cell.angle_gamma   90.00
#
_symmetry.space_group_name_H-M   'P 1'
#
loop_
_entity.id
_entity.type
_entity.pdbx_description
1 polymer ?
#
loop_
_entity_poly.entity_id
_entity_poly.type
_entity_poly.pdbx_seq_one_letter_code
_entity_poly.pdbx_strand_id
1 'polypeptide(L)'
;PDQGVEPNTVSPTLWVSPDVWVRNQNDGVNKHQNVKVGQDNIANVNVANRGALPAKDTTVEVYRMNKGAGLGNAWPKGWDLVGTAKVTELAPGASQRVVVTWPSSTIPKPGHYCFYVRLISADDPIKANADTTNALQNTRNSNNIVWRNFDVVGLLTQATSKFEVMAQNSKSTAAKVNIAITEPEKMLPNKGAKVVVDL
;
A
#
# COMPACT_ATOMS: atom_id res chain seq x y z
N PRO A 1 5.89 9.79 -5.47
CA PRO A 1 6.21 8.68 -6.37
C PRO A 1 7.70 8.42 -6.34
N ASP A 2 8.04 7.15 -6.37
CA ASP A 2 9.43 6.75 -6.53
C ASP A 2 9.92 7.20 -7.91
N GLN A 3 11.11 7.82 -7.96
CA GLN A 3 11.68 8.31 -9.21
C GLN A 3 12.80 7.40 -9.74
N GLY A 4 12.96 6.21 -9.15
CA GLY A 4 14.00 5.25 -9.50
C GLY A 4 15.39 5.58 -8.93
N VAL A 5 15.46 6.51 -7.98
CA VAL A 5 16.73 6.88 -7.31
C VAL A 5 16.85 6.14 -5.99
N GLU A 6 17.99 5.50 -5.77
CA GLU A 6 18.29 4.77 -4.54
C GLU A 6 19.47 5.43 -3.78
N PRO A 7 19.30 5.77 -2.49
CA PRO A 7 18.06 5.71 -1.72
C PRO A 7 17.07 6.80 -2.12
N ASN A 8 15.77 6.54 -1.91
CA ASN A 8 14.72 7.54 -2.11
C ASN A 8 14.80 8.61 -0.99
N THR A 9 15.42 9.72 -1.33
CA THR A 9 15.60 10.87 -0.43
C THR A 9 14.58 11.98 -0.68
N VAL A 10 13.80 11.86 -1.76
CA VAL A 10 12.90 12.91 -2.23
C VAL A 10 11.52 12.83 -1.59
N SER A 11 11.05 11.62 -1.29
CA SER A 11 9.72 11.45 -0.70
C SER A 11 9.79 11.53 0.84
N PRO A 12 9.17 12.52 1.47
CA PRO A 12 9.09 12.60 2.93
C PRO A 12 8.17 11.52 3.52
N THR A 13 7.26 10.95 2.70
CA THR A 13 6.27 9.95 3.11
C THR A 13 6.33 8.75 2.18
N LEU A 14 6.92 7.65 2.64
CA LEU A 14 7.08 6.43 1.83
C LEU A 14 5.80 5.55 1.79
N TRP A 15 4.86 5.79 2.69
CA TRP A 15 3.64 4.97 2.88
C TRP A 15 2.39 5.47 2.12
N VAL A 16 2.59 6.31 1.12
CA VAL A 16 1.50 6.85 0.27
C VAL A 16 1.81 6.66 -1.22
N SER A 17 2.55 5.63 -1.57
CA SER A 17 2.94 5.41 -2.96
C SER A 17 1.71 5.36 -3.88
N PRO A 18 1.69 6.12 -4.98
CA PRO A 18 0.65 6.05 -6.00
C PRO A 18 0.75 4.77 -6.85
N ASP A 19 1.90 4.09 -6.81
CA ASP A 19 2.18 2.93 -7.65
C ASP A 19 1.52 1.64 -7.16
N VAL A 20 0.85 1.68 -6.00
CA VAL A 20 0.00 0.59 -5.52
C VAL A 20 -1.35 1.13 -5.06
N TRP A 21 -2.45 0.52 -5.50
CA TRP A 21 -3.81 0.92 -5.10
C TRP A 21 -4.77 -0.26 -5.10
N VAL A 22 -5.87 -0.12 -4.36
CA VAL A 22 -6.93 -1.12 -4.30
C VAL A 22 -8.10 -0.69 -5.17
N ARG A 23 -8.74 -1.69 -5.81
CA ARG A 23 -10.07 -1.59 -6.40
C ARG A 23 -10.95 -2.71 -5.83
N ASN A 24 -12.25 -2.44 -5.70
CA ASN A 24 -13.21 -3.44 -5.26
C ASN A 24 -13.70 -4.34 -6.41
N GLN A 25 -13.27 -4.06 -7.63
CA GLN A 25 -13.47 -4.83 -8.85
C GLN A 25 -12.34 -4.51 -9.84
N ASN A 26 -12.10 -5.39 -10.80
CA ASN A 26 -11.09 -5.17 -11.84
C ASN A 26 -11.64 -4.29 -12.98
N ASP A 27 -11.83 -3.01 -12.73
CA ASP A 27 -12.43 -2.03 -13.63
C ASP A 27 -11.44 -1.16 -14.40
N GLY A 28 -10.14 -1.38 -14.25
CA GLY A 28 -9.10 -0.61 -14.92
C GLY A 28 -8.86 0.79 -14.35
N VAL A 29 -9.64 1.23 -13.38
CA VAL A 29 -9.55 2.59 -12.84
C VAL A 29 -8.32 2.76 -11.95
N ASN A 30 -7.53 3.81 -12.24
CA ASN A 30 -6.34 4.17 -11.47
C ASN A 30 -6.69 5.15 -10.33
N LYS A 31 -7.53 4.69 -9.41
CA LYS A 31 -7.92 5.44 -8.21
C LYS A 31 -8.08 4.49 -7.04
N HIS A 32 -7.46 4.81 -5.92
CA HIS A 32 -7.54 3.99 -4.72
C HIS A 32 -8.96 3.95 -4.14
N GLN A 33 -9.37 2.78 -3.66
CA GLN A 33 -10.57 2.55 -2.84
C GLN A 33 -10.16 1.81 -1.56
N ASN A 34 -10.95 1.97 -0.51
CA ASN A 34 -10.80 1.15 0.69
C ASN A 34 -11.15 -0.32 0.39
N VAL A 35 -10.46 -1.23 1.06
CA VAL A 35 -10.73 -2.66 0.98
C VAL A 35 -12.07 -2.96 1.61
N LYS A 36 -12.91 -3.73 0.94
CA LYS A 36 -14.21 -4.16 1.44
C LYS A 36 -14.15 -5.59 1.98
N VAL A 37 -14.64 -5.78 3.22
CA VAL A 37 -14.85 -7.10 3.79
C VAL A 37 -16.00 -7.82 3.05
N GLY A 38 -15.90 -9.13 2.92
CA GLY A 38 -16.95 -9.97 2.37
C GLY A 38 -16.98 -10.08 0.84
N GLN A 39 -16.02 -9.48 0.16
CA GLN A 39 -15.82 -9.63 -1.29
C GLN A 39 -14.34 -9.69 -1.63
N ASP A 40 -14.03 -10.21 -2.81
CA ASP A 40 -12.69 -10.10 -3.35
C ASP A 40 -12.36 -8.64 -3.64
N ASN A 41 -11.11 -8.27 -3.43
CA ASN A 41 -10.57 -6.98 -3.79
C ASN A 41 -9.38 -7.16 -4.73
N ILE A 42 -8.99 -6.11 -5.40
CA ILE A 42 -7.93 -6.12 -6.41
C ILE A 42 -6.82 -5.19 -5.96
N ALA A 43 -5.66 -5.75 -5.67
CA ALA A 43 -4.44 -4.99 -5.52
C ALA A 43 -3.86 -4.73 -6.91
N ASN A 44 -3.69 -3.47 -7.24
CA ASN A 44 -3.07 -3.03 -8.49
C ASN A 44 -1.69 -2.48 -8.20
N VAL A 45 -0.72 -2.84 -9.02
CA VAL A 45 0.65 -2.37 -8.93
C VAL A 45 1.07 -1.81 -10.28
N ASN A 46 1.56 -0.60 -10.32
CA ASN A 46 2.18 -0.02 -11.50
C ASN A 46 3.67 -0.33 -11.46
N VAL A 47 4.13 -1.20 -12.35
CA VAL A 47 5.55 -1.56 -12.51
C VAL A 47 6.11 -0.74 -13.66
N ALA A 48 7.24 -0.07 -13.43
CA ALA A 48 7.91 0.73 -14.44
C ALA A 48 9.37 0.31 -14.59
N ASN A 49 9.82 0.10 -15.80
CA ASN A 49 11.23 -0.10 -16.11
C ASN A 49 11.89 1.25 -16.43
N ARG A 50 12.72 1.75 -15.54
CA ARG A 50 13.49 3.00 -15.71
C ARG A 50 14.92 2.76 -16.17
N GLY A 51 15.29 1.49 -16.34
CA GLY A 51 16.59 1.09 -16.86
C GLY A 51 16.73 1.28 -18.37
N ALA A 52 17.93 1.05 -18.87
CA ALA A 52 18.26 1.13 -20.30
C ALA A 52 18.04 -0.20 -21.04
N LEU A 53 17.82 -1.30 -20.33
CA LEU A 53 17.61 -2.64 -20.89
C LEU A 53 16.21 -3.16 -20.53
N PRO A 54 15.65 -4.11 -21.32
CA PRO A 54 14.40 -4.77 -20.95
C PRO A 54 14.54 -5.51 -19.62
N ALA A 55 13.58 -5.31 -18.70
CA ALA A 55 13.46 -6.12 -17.49
C ALA A 55 12.69 -7.40 -17.83
N LYS A 56 13.19 -8.56 -17.38
CA LYS A 56 12.58 -9.86 -17.68
C LYS A 56 12.23 -10.62 -16.42
N ASP A 57 11.21 -11.48 -16.53
CA ASP A 57 10.80 -12.45 -15.51
C ASP A 57 10.66 -11.86 -14.10
N THR A 58 10.18 -10.61 -14.01
CA THR A 58 9.99 -9.93 -12.73
C THR A 58 8.75 -10.48 -12.02
N THR A 59 8.94 -10.94 -10.79
CA THR A 59 7.83 -11.33 -9.91
C THR A 59 7.41 -10.14 -9.05
N VAL A 60 6.13 -9.83 -9.06
CA VAL A 60 5.50 -8.85 -8.18
C VAL A 60 4.92 -9.59 -6.99
N GLU A 61 5.40 -9.30 -5.79
CA GLU A 61 4.90 -9.85 -4.54
C GLU A 61 4.15 -8.76 -3.77
N VAL A 62 2.90 -9.02 -3.40
CA VAL A 62 2.09 -8.10 -2.61
C VAL A 62 1.89 -8.70 -1.23
N TYR A 63 2.35 -7.99 -0.21
CA TYR A 63 2.16 -8.35 1.19
C TYR A 63 1.26 -7.34 1.89
N ARG A 64 0.56 -7.78 2.92
CA ARG A 64 -0.16 -6.92 3.87
C ARG A 64 0.39 -7.09 5.28
N MET A 65 0.35 -6.05 6.08
CA MET A 65 0.60 -6.17 7.51
C MET A 65 -0.53 -6.97 8.18
N ASN A 66 -0.18 -7.94 9.08
CA ASN A 66 -1.17 -8.83 9.69
C ASN A 66 -1.75 -8.32 11.02
N LYS A 67 -1.27 -7.22 11.54
CA LYS A 67 -1.64 -6.67 12.87
C LYS A 67 -1.95 -5.18 12.81
N GLY A 68 -2.83 -4.72 11.91
CA GLY A 68 -3.11 -3.30 11.82
C GLY A 68 -1.86 -2.42 11.73
N ALA A 69 -1.97 -1.17 11.39
CA ALA A 69 -0.82 -0.27 11.28
C ALA A 69 -0.20 0.08 12.65
N GLY A 70 0.21 -0.91 13.39
CA GLY A 70 1.07 -0.75 14.55
C GLY A 70 2.53 -0.59 14.13
N LEU A 71 3.37 -0.13 15.04
CA LEU A 71 4.78 0.20 14.87
C LEU A 71 5.73 -0.95 14.44
N GLY A 72 5.20 -2.04 13.90
CA GLY A 72 5.97 -3.20 13.48
C GLY A 72 6.52 -3.05 12.07
N ASN A 73 7.56 -2.26 11.88
CA ASN A 73 8.31 -2.23 10.62
C ASN A 73 9.14 -3.52 10.40
N ALA A 74 8.92 -4.56 11.21
CA ALA A 74 9.70 -5.78 11.13
C ALA A 74 9.35 -6.56 9.86
N TRP A 75 10.33 -6.83 9.02
CA TRP A 75 10.25 -7.64 7.82
C TRP A 75 11.04 -8.95 8.02
N PRO A 76 10.58 -10.08 7.53
CA PRO A 76 9.25 -10.39 6.96
C PRO A 76 8.19 -10.69 8.04
N LYS A 77 8.57 -10.68 9.32
CA LYS A 77 7.66 -11.02 10.42
C LYS A 77 6.53 -10.01 10.55
N GLY A 78 5.30 -10.51 10.56
CA GLY A 78 4.11 -9.67 10.68
C GLY A 78 3.52 -9.23 9.34
N TRP A 79 4.03 -9.77 8.23
CA TRP A 79 3.51 -9.56 6.90
C TRP A 79 3.01 -10.86 6.29
N ASP A 80 1.79 -10.84 5.76
CA ASP A 80 1.18 -11.96 5.08
C ASP A 80 1.17 -11.71 3.58
N LEU A 81 1.54 -12.73 2.80
CA LEU A 81 1.45 -12.65 1.34
C LEU A 81 -0.02 -12.61 0.92
N VAL A 82 -0.38 -11.56 0.19
CA VAL A 82 -1.70 -11.42 -0.46
C VAL A 82 -1.73 -12.23 -1.75
N GLY A 83 -0.67 -12.15 -2.53
CA GLY A 83 -0.52 -12.90 -3.76
C GLY A 83 0.66 -12.39 -4.58
N THR A 84 0.87 -13.03 -5.73
CA THR A 84 1.95 -12.72 -6.67
C THR A 84 1.41 -12.59 -8.08
N ALA A 85 2.14 -11.86 -8.92
CA ALA A 85 1.93 -11.81 -10.36
C ALA A 85 3.28 -11.70 -11.07
N LYS A 86 3.31 -11.97 -12.40
CA LYS A 86 4.53 -11.91 -13.20
C LYS A 86 4.45 -10.83 -14.27
N VAL A 87 5.57 -10.19 -14.50
CA VAL A 87 5.86 -9.38 -15.68
C VAL A 87 6.92 -10.12 -16.47
N THR A 88 6.52 -10.68 -17.62
CA THR A 88 7.42 -11.50 -18.44
C THR A 88 8.53 -10.66 -19.06
N GLU A 89 8.15 -9.51 -19.63
CA GLU A 89 9.10 -8.56 -20.19
C GLU A 89 8.54 -7.14 -20.13
N LEU A 90 9.36 -6.17 -19.79
CA LEU A 90 9.03 -4.75 -19.78
C LEU A 90 10.15 -3.96 -20.43
N ALA A 91 9.86 -3.33 -21.57
CA ALA A 91 10.83 -2.55 -22.32
C ALA A 91 11.36 -1.34 -21.53
N PRO A 92 12.54 -0.82 -21.86
CA PRO A 92 13.07 0.41 -21.28
C PRO A 92 12.07 1.57 -21.39
N GLY A 93 11.87 2.31 -20.30
CA GLY A 93 10.93 3.43 -20.21
C GLY A 93 9.45 3.03 -20.17
N ALA A 94 9.11 1.75 -20.32
CA ALA A 94 7.72 1.29 -20.27
C ALA A 94 7.23 1.12 -18.84
N SER A 95 5.89 1.14 -18.70
CA SER A 95 5.20 0.77 -17.48
C SER A 95 4.04 -0.17 -17.76
N GLN A 96 3.73 -1.03 -16.82
CA GLN A 96 2.63 -1.99 -16.89
C GLN A 96 1.87 -2.04 -15.58
N ARG A 97 0.54 -2.01 -15.67
CA ARG A 97 -0.33 -2.32 -14.55
C ARG A 97 -0.38 -3.83 -14.33
N VAL A 98 -0.07 -4.26 -13.14
CA VAL A 98 -0.14 -5.65 -12.68
C VAL A 98 -1.29 -5.77 -11.69
N VAL A 99 -2.01 -6.89 -11.75
CA VAL A 99 -3.21 -7.15 -10.96
C VAL A 99 -3.00 -8.38 -10.10
N VAL A 100 -3.26 -8.24 -8.80
CA VAL A 100 -3.28 -9.35 -7.83
C VAL A 100 -4.66 -9.39 -7.19
N THR A 101 -5.37 -10.49 -7.38
CA THR A 101 -6.65 -10.71 -6.69
C THR A 101 -6.40 -11.01 -5.22
N TRP A 102 -7.08 -10.28 -4.35
CA TRP A 102 -7.06 -10.49 -2.91
C TRP A 102 -8.36 -11.17 -2.49
N PRO A 103 -8.34 -12.49 -2.19
CA PRO A 103 -9.53 -13.26 -1.88
C PRO A 103 -10.23 -12.76 -0.62
N SER A 104 -11.56 -12.72 -0.65
CA SER A 104 -12.41 -12.31 0.47
C SER A 104 -12.13 -13.07 1.77
N SER A 105 -11.75 -14.35 1.65
CA SER A 105 -11.44 -15.21 2.80
C SER A 105 -10.20 -14.78 3.59
N THR A 106 -9.31 -13.97 3.01
CA THR A 106 -8.07 -13.49 3.64
C THR A 106 -8.11 -12.00 3.98
N ILE A 107 -9.23 -11.33 3.69
CA ILE A 107 -9.41 -9.93 4.08
C ILE A 107 -9.49 -9.82 5.61
N PRO A 108 -8.65 -8.97 6.25
CA PRO A 108 -8.67 -8.81 7.69
C PRO A 108 -9.94 -8.08 8.19
N LYS A 109 -10.08 -7.98 9.50
CA LYS A 109 -11.13 -7.17 10.13
C LYS A 109 -10.99 -5.70 9.70
N PRO A 110 -12.08 -4.90 9.77
CA PRO A 110 -11.99 -3.45 9.57
C PRO A 110 -10.90 -2.82 10.43
N GLY A 111 -10.15 -1.89 9.86
CA GLY A 111 -9.01 -1.24 10.48
C GLY A 111 -8.04 -0.66 9.47
N HIS A 112 -6.96 -0.08 9.99
CA HIS A 112 -5.88 0.50 9.19
C HIS A 112 -4.76 -0.50 8.99
N TYR A 113 -4.32 -0.66 7.73
CA TYR A 113 -3.29 -1.63 7.30
C TYR A 113 -2.32 -1.01 6.31
N CYS A 114 -1.30 -1.78 5.94
CA CYS A 114 -0.32 -1.37 4.95
C CYS A 114 -0.13 -2.48 3.92
N PHE A 115 0.07 -2.09 2.67
CA PHE A 115 0.71 -2.91 1.66
C PHE A 115 2.22 -2.68 1.65
N TYR A 116 2.93 -3.76 1.41
CA TYR A 116 4.35 -3.79 1.09
C TYR A 116 4.50 -4.61 -0.18
N VAL A 117 4.95 -3.98 -1.24
CA VAL A 117 5.10 -4.62 -2.54
C VAL A 117 6.56 -4.71 -2.87
N ARG A 118 7.00 -5.88 -3.33
CA ARG A 118 8.36 -6.14 -3.77
C ARG A 118 8.37 -6.58 -5.23
N LEU A 119 9.30 -6.06 -6.00
CA LEU A 119 9.63 -6.55 -7.32
C LEU A 119 10.88 -7.40 -7.22
N ILE A 120 10.76 -8.66 -7.58
CA ILE A 120 11.87 -9.63 -7.56
C ILE A 120 12.29 -9.89 -8.99
N SER A 121 13.47 -9.41 -9.36
CA SER A 121 14.08 -9.56 -10.66
C SER A 121 15.53 -9.98 -10.51
N ALA A 122 16.01 -10.89 -11.38
CA ALA A 122 17.42 -11.24 -11.43
C ALA A 122 18.28 -10.12 -12.05
N ASP A 123 17.68 -9.33 -12.93
CA ASP A 123 18.35 -8.22 -13.64
C ASP A 123 18.53 -6.98 -12.74
N ASP A 124 17.67 -6.83 -11.72
CA ASP A 124 17.75 -5.74 -10.74
C ASP A 124 17.42 -6.27 -9.32
N PRO A 125 18.35 -7.01 -8.70
CA PRO A 125 18.12 -7.63 -7.40
C PRO A 125 18.05 -6.59 -6.28
N ILE A 126 17.15 -6.82 -5.32
CA ILE A 126 17.09 -6.04 -4.09
C ILE A 126 18.42 -6.18 -3.34
N LYS A 127 19.11 -5.08 -3.10
CA LYS A 127 20.41 -5.05 -2.44
C LYS A 127 20.31 -5.38 -0.95
N ALA A 128 21.39 -5.89 -0.35
CA ALA A 128 21.42 -6.29 1.05
C ALA A 128 21.04 -5.16 2.03
N ASN A 129 21.34 -3.90 1.72
CA ASN A 129 20.95 -2.74 2.53
C ASN A 129 19.46 -2.38 2.41
N ALA A 130 18.74 -3.02 1.50
CA ALA A 130 17.30 -2.91 1.27
C ALA A 130 16.56 -4.23 1.52
N ASP A 131 17.22 -5.26 2.02
CA ASP A 131 16.63 -6.54 2.44
C ASP A 131 16.94 -6.83 3.92
N THR A 132 16.65 -5.84 4.74
CA THR A 132 16.84 -5.87 6.19
C THR A 132 15.55 -6.24 6.91
N THR A 133 15.60 -6.36 8.21
CA THR A 133 14.39 -6.55 9.04
C THR A 133 13.55 -5.29 9.21
N ASN A 134 13.94 -4.15 8.64
CA ASN A 134 13.23 -2.87 8.71
C ASN A 134 12.56 -2.54 7.37
N ALA A 135 11.25 -2.79 7.25
CA ALA A 135 10.49 -2.56 6.03
C ALA A 135 10.53 -1.10 5.54
N LEU A 136 10.55 -0.12 6.46
CA LEU A 136 10.64 1.29 6.08
C LEU A 136 12.01 1.64 5.47
N GLN A 137 13.08 1.11 6.07
CA GLN A 137 14.44 1.27 5.54
C GLN A 137 14.56 0.61 4.16
N ASN A 138 14.03 -0.59 4.00
CA ASN A 138 14.02 -1.32 2.75
C ASN A 138 13.30 -0.52 1.65
N THR A 139 12.09 0.01 1.95
CA THR A 139 11.34 0.87 1.02
C THR A 139 12.11 2.14 0.63
N ARG A 140 12.91 2.69 1.54
CA ARG A 140 13.76 3.86 1.23
C ARG A 140 14.92 3.50 0.34
N ASN A 141 15.53 2.34 0.57
CA ASN A 141 16.80 1.95 -0.04
C ASN A 141 16.65 1.25 -1.39
N SER A 142 15.43 0.84 -1.77
CA SER A 142 15.20 0.19 -3.06
C SER A 142 13.96 0.72 -3.77
N ASN A 143 14.10 1.05 -5.04
CA ASN A 143 13.01 1.41 -5.94
C ASN A 143 12.14 0.19 -6.34
N ASN A 144 12.62 -1.02 -6.06
CA ASN A 144 11.88 -2.28 -6.24
C ASN A 144 10.92 -2.57 -5.07
N ILE A 145 10.81 -1.64 -4.11
CA ILE A 145 9.96 -1.79 -2.93
C ILE A 145 9.10 -0.56 -2.75
N VAL A 146 7.79 -0.75 -2.67
CA VAL A 146 6.85 0.33 -2.38
C VAL A 146 5.95 -0.03 -1.22
N TRP A 147 5.51 1.00 -0.48
CA TRP A 147 4.62 0.91 0.67
C TRP A 147 3.41 1.79 0.45
N ARG A 148 2.24 1.28 0.83
CA ARG A 148 1.02 2.08 0.87
C ARG A 148 0.14 1.71 2.04
N ASN A 149 -0.31 2.72 2.79
CA ASN A 149 -1.35 2.58 3.78
C ASN A 149 -2.74 2.51 3.12
N PHE A 150 -3.63 1.73 3.71
CA PHE A 150 -5.02 1.60 3.27
C PHE A 150 -5.92 1.23 4.45
N ASP A 151 -7.22 1.42 4.27
CA ASP A 151 -8.22 1.01 5.25
C ASP A 151 -9.03 -0.18 4.74
N VAL A 152 -9.39 -1.06 5.68
CA VAL A 152 -10.36 -2.13 5.47
C VAL A 152 -11.67 -1.69 6.10
N VAL A 153 -12.74 -1.68 5.32
CA VAL A 153 -14.07 -1.23 5.75
C VAL A 153 -15.10 -2.35 5.64
N GLY A 154 -15.91 -2.49 6.69
CA GLY A 154 -17.04 -3.42 6.72
C GLY A 154 -18.33 -2.67 6.44
N LEU A 155 -18.90 -2.84 5.24
CA LEU A 155 -20.07 -2.08 4.82
C LEU A 155 -21.40 -2.80 5.04
N LEU A 156 -21.41 -4.03 5.55
CA LEU A 156 -22.60 -4.86 5.47
C LEU A 156 -23.41 -5.00 6.77
N THR A 157 -22.91 -4.55 7.93
CA THR A 157 -23.63 -4.81 9.19
C THR A 157 -23.52 -3.73 10.27
N GLN A 158 -22.81 -2.63 10.07
CA GLN A 158 -22.66 -1.61 11.10
C GLN A 158 -22.97 -0.21 10.57
N ALA A 159 -23.85 0.48 11.31
CA ALA A 159 -24.14 1.90 11.09
C ALA A 159 -22.92 2.83 11.38
N THR A 160 -21.84 2.27 11.93
CA THR A 160 -20.61 3.01 12.26
C THR A 160 -19.39 2.19 11.81
N SER A 161 -18.48 2.81 11.07
CA SER A 161 -17.15 2.27 10.81
C SER A 161 -16.14 3.03 11.66
N LYS A 162 -15.37 2.30 12.49
CA LYS A 162 -14.22 2.87 13.18
C LYS A 162 -12.98 2.65 12.31
N PHE A 163 -12.20 3.69 12.14
CA PHE A 163 -10.86 3.61 11.55
C PHE A 163 -9.89 4.38 12.44
N GLU A 164 -8.68 3.87 12.55
CA GLU A 164 -7.62 4.49 13.34
C GLU A 164 -6.72 5.27 12.41
N VAL A 165 -6.47 6.52 12.75
CA VAL A 165 -5.49 7.37 12.08
C VAL A 165 -4.28 7.51 12.98
N MET A 166 -3.15 6.99 12.56
CA MET A 166 -1.92 7.12 13.31
C MET A 166 -1.14 8.35 12.84
N ALA A 167 -0.94 9.30 13.74
CA ALA A 167 -0.04 10.42 13.53
C ALA A 167 1.28 10.15 14.28
N GLN A 168 2.37 10.08 13.53
CA GLN A 168 3.71 9.90 14.11
C GLN A 168 4.47 11.21 14.06
N ASN A 169 4.96 11.67 15.20
CA ASN A 169 5.92 12.76 15.28
C ASN A 169 7.34 12.19 15.37
N SER A 170 8.10 12.33 14.30
CA SER A 170 9.50 11.88 14.24
C SER A 170 10.50 12.89 14.85
N LYS A 171 10.02 14.02 15.38
CA LYS A 171 10.86 15.04 16.00
C LYS A 171 10.88 14.88 17.53
N SER A 172 11.96 15.30 18.16
CA SER A 172 12.10 15.31 19.61
C SER A 172 11.28 16.41 20.32
N THR A 173 10.63 17.29 19.56
CA THR A 173 9.80 18.39 20.08
C THR A 173 8.34 18.14 19.74
N ALA A 174 7.42 18.56 20.61
CA ALA A 174 5.98 18.46 20.36
C ALA A 174 5.59 19.14 19.05
N ALA A 175 4.75 18.48 18.26
CA ALA A 175 4.24 19.00 17.00
C ALA A 175 2.71 19.05 17.04
N LYS A 176 2.14 20.09 16.44
CA LYS A 176 0.69 20.21 16.25
C LYS A 176 0.31 19.43 14.99
N VAL A 177 -0.62 18.50 15.13
CA VAL A 177 -1.19 17.74 14.02
C VAL A 177 -2.61 18.27 13.78
N ASN A 178 -2.89 18.66 12.54
CA ASN A 178 -4.24 19.00 12.11
C ASN A 178 -4.84 17.78 11.38
N ILE A 179 -5.90 17.22 11.93
CA ILE A 179 -6.65 16.15 11.27
C ILE A 179 -7.85 16.80 10.60
N ALA A 180 -7.88 16.78 9.27
CA ALA A 180 -9.04 17.23 8.49
C ALA A 180 -9.83 16.01 8.04
N ILE A 181 -11.12 15.96 8.42
CA ILE A 181 -12.06 14.94 7.92
C ILE A 181 -12.89 15.64 6.85
N THR A 182 -12.66 15.24 5.59
CA THR A 182 -13.47 15.72 4.45
C THR A 182 -14.53 14.69 4.12
N GLU A 183 -15.78 15.05 4.22
CA GLU A 183 -16.88 14.24 3.70
C GLU A 183 -16.84 14.28 2.17
N PRO A 184 -16.86 13.13 1.47
CA PRO A 184 -17.07 13.15 0.02
C PRO A 184 -18.46 13.67 -0.30
N GLU A 185 -18.56 14.59 -1.24
CA GLU A 185 -19.79 15.33 -1.64
C GLU A 185 -20.99 14.45 -2.07
N LYS A 186 -20.85 13.14 -2.06
CA LYS A 186 -21.90 12.17 -2.41
C LYS A 186 -21.89 10.94 -1.50
N MET A 187 -21.97 11.12 -0.21
CA MET A 187 -22.46 10.06 0.65
C MET A 187 -23.97 10.20 0.80
N LEU A 188 -24.67 9.08 0.53
CA LEU A 188 -26.10 8.85 0.54
C LEU A 188 -26.90 9.67 1.58
N PRO A 189 -28.20 9.95 1.34
CA PRO A 189 -29.00 10.88 2.10
C PRO A 189 -29.42 10.34 3.48
N ASN A 190 -28.52 9.77 4.26
CA ASN A 190 -28.74 9.44 5.65
C ASN A 190 -28.21 10.57 6.54
N LYS A 191 -29.07 11.49 6.82
CA LYS A 191 -28.90 12.50 7.86
C LYS A 191 -28.54 11.81 9.17
N GLY A 192 -27.30 11.91 9.62
CA GLY A 192 -26.91 11.43 10.94
C GLY A 192 -25.53 10.79 11.07
N ALA A 193 -24.63 10.93 10.10
CA ALA A 193 -23.25 10.53 10.33
C ALA A 193 -22.61 11.42 11.42
N LYS A 194 -22.27 10.83 12.55
CA LYS A 194 -21.53 11.51 13.62
C LYS A 194 -20.09 11.04 13.59
N VAL A 195 -19.18 11.96 13.42
CA VAL A 195 -17.74 11.69 13.57
C VAL A 195 -17.37 11.94 15.02
N VAL A 196 -16.84 10.92 15.69
CA VAL A 196 -16.29 11.03 17.04
C VAL A 196 -14.79 10.83 16.92
N VAL A 197 -14.03 11.81 17.38
CA VAL A 197 -12.57 11.72 17.49
C VAL A 197 -12.24 11.55 18.97
N ASP A 198 -11.71 10.36 19.33
CA ASP A 198 -11.12 10.13 20.64
C ASP A 198 -9.63 10.46 20.55
N LEU A 199 -9.16 11.41 21.35
CA LEU A 199 -7.75 11.85 21.42
C LEU A 199 -7.04 11.17 22.59
#